data_be2a15a698bab13c655e5cd53a9d3b58
#
_entry.id   be2a15a698bab13c655e5cd53a9d3b58
#
_cell.length_a   1.000
_cell.length_b   1.000
_cell.length_c   1.000
_cell.angle_alpha   90.00
_cell.angle_beta   90.00
_cell.angle_gamma   90.00
#
_symmetry.space_group_name_H-M   'P 1'
#
loop_
_entity.id
_entity.type
_entity.pdbx_description
1 polymer ?
#
loop_
_entity_poly.entity_id
_entity_poly.type
_entity_poly.pdbx_seq_one_letter_code
_entity_poly.pdbx_strand_id
1 'polypeptide(L)'
;MKFFLTIIFLFSFIFLQAFEVDEKLTFQIKYGIIKAGEATLQINSHIYKDSTECYIIESFAKTNSFFDNIYKVRDRIESIWDKNKLVTRRFTKKLQEGSYRQYRIHFYYPEQNLTIYTKFGRKTKQFKEKRMDIPANTQDILSALYYLRLQQFTVGDTLTINVTADGRNYPADVIVHRIEEIKTIFGSKDCFVVEPILKGDAIFKQTGKIFVWLTADEHKIPVKMSSKIVFGSFKAILKDAENIPYKKK
;
A
#
# COMPACT_ATOMS: atom_id res chain seq x y z
N MET A 1 48.32 8.77 39.13
CA MET A 1 47.58 9.43 38.05
C MET A 1 46.98 8.33 37.16
N LYS A 2 45.71 7.98 37.41
CA LYS A 2 45.00 6.88 36.69
C LYS A 2 44.23 7.50 35.52
N PHE A 3 44.62 7.18 34.29
CA PHE A 3 43.89 7.55 33.09
C PHE A 3 42.69 6.61 32.95
N PHE A 4 41.47 7.16 33.08
CA PHE A 4 40.23 6.48 32.71
C PHE A 4 40.02 6.68 31.19
N LEU A 5 40.19 5.60 30.43
CA LEU A 5 39.89 5.56 29.01
C LEU A 5 38.41 5.32 28.86
N THR A 6 37.64 6.37 28.59
CA THR A 6 36.20 6.27 28.29
C THR A 6 36.02 5.84 26.84
N ILE A 7 35.74 4.56 26.62
CA ILE A 7 35.35 4.05 25.29
C ILE A 7 33.92 4.49 25.01
N ILE A 8 33.76 5.49 24.14
CA ILE A 8 32.45 5.88 23.60
C ILE A 8 32.07 4.85 22.53
N PHE A 9 31.14 3.96 22.86
CA PHE A 9 30.53 3.07 21.92
C PHE A 9 29.54 3.90 21.05
N LEU A 10 29.98 4.30 19.85
CA LEU A 10 29.09 4.85 18.84
C LEU A 10 28.19 3.73 18.36
N PHE A 11 26.98 3.64 18.91
CA PHE A 11 25.91 2.81 18.37
C PHE A 11 25.46 3.48 17.05
N SER A 12 26.01 3.04 15.93
CA SER A 12 25.44 3.34 14.61
C SER A 12 24.09 2.66 14.53
N PHE A 13 23.01 3.39 14.73
CA PHE A 13 21.67 2.95 14.36
C PHE A 13 21.64 2.81 12.84
N ILE A 14 21.88 1.60 12.35
CA ILE A 14 21.55 1.24 10.97
C ILE A 14 20.02 1.24 10.92
N PHE A 15 19.43 2.31 10.39
CA PHE A 15 18.03 2.30 10.01
C PHE A 15 17.87 1.25 8.90
N LEU A 16 17.44 0.07 9.28
CA LEU A 16 17.11 -0.98 8.34
C LEU A 16 15.87 -0.50 7.57
N GLN A 17 16.06 -0.12 6.32
CA GLN A 17 14.98 0.35 5.46
C GLN A 17 14.21 -0.87 4.96
N ALA A 18 12.90 -0.95 5.23
CA ALA A 18 12.07 -2.11 4.87
C ALA A 18 11.85 -2.26 3.34
N PHE A 19 12.25 -1.27 2.55
CA PHE A 19 12.18 -1.28 1.09
C PHE A 19 13.31 -0.45 0.50
N GLU A 20 13.73 -0.79 -0.70
CA GLU A 20 14.70 -0.01 -1.47
C GLU A 20 13.98 1.04 -2.32
N VAL A 21 14.66 2.16 -2.57
CA VAL A 21 14.21 3.10 -3.60
C VAL A 21 14.30 2.39 -4.95
N ASP A 22 13.32 2.66 -5.83
CA ASP A 22 13.14 1.99 -7.12
C ASP A 22 12.71 0.51 -7.02
N GLU A 23 12.26 0.06 -5.81
CA GLU A 23 11.60 -1.25 -5.67
C GLU A 23 10.39 -1.31 -6.59
N LYS A 24 10.29 -2.39 -7.38
CA LYS A 24 9.13 -2.65 -8.23
C LYS A 24 8.71 -4.09 -8.11
N LEU A 25 7.45 -4.30 -7.77
CA LEU A 25 6.81 -5.59 -7.58
C LEU A 25 5.74 -5.80 -8.64
N THR A 26 5.80 -6.92 -9.36
CA THR A 26 4.81 -7.27 -10.39
C THR A 26 4.04 -8.50 -9.97
N PHE A 27 2.71 -8.38 -9.95
CA PHE A 27 1.79 -9.42 -9.50
C PHE A 27 0.97 -9.97 -10.67
N GLN A 28 0.81 -11.29 -10.70
CA GLN A 28 -0.21 -11.95 -11.51
C GLN A 28 -1.55 -11.87 -10.79
N ILE A 29 -2.53 -11.23 -11.40
CA ILE A 29 -3.92 -11.22 -10.90
C ILE A 29 -4.65 -12.45 -11.41
N LYS A 30 -5.31 -13.18 -10.47
CA LYS A 30 -6.15 -14.34 -10.77
C LYS A 30 -7.56 -14.12 -10.23
N TYR A 31 -8.55 -14.58 -10.99
CA TYR A 31 -9.92 -14.79 -10.55
C TYR A 31 -10.16 -16.30 -10.44
N GLY A 32 -10.33 -16.80 -9.22
CA GLY A 32 -10.25 -18.23 -8.97
C GLY A 32 -8.91 -18.81 -9.41
N ILE A 33 -8.90 -19.66 -10.43
CA ILE A 33 -7.71 -20.26 -11.03
C ILE A 33 -7.26 -19.56 -12.31
N ILE A 34 -8.09 -18.69 -12.90
CA ILE A 34 -7.87 -18.07 -14.20
C ILE A 34 -6.98 -16.84 -14.06
N LYS A 35 -5.97 -16.70 -14.91
CA LYS A 35 -5.13 -15.48 -15.00
C LYS A 35 -5.96 -14.37 -15.64
N ALA A 36 -6.29 -13.34 -14.84
CA ALA A 36 -7.15 -12.23 -15.26
C ALA A 36 -6.37 -11.00 -15.74
N GLY A 37 -5.17 -10.79 -15.22
CA GLY A 37 -4.39 -9.60 -15.53
C GLY A 37 -3.11 -9.50 -14.72
N GLU A 38 -2.59 -8.30 -14.61
CA GLU A 38 -1.38 -7.96 -13.87
C GLU A 38 -1.57 -6.68 -13.08
N ALA A 39 -0.87 -6.58 -11.96
CA ALA A 39 -0.70 -5.32 -11.25
C ALA A 39 0.78 -5.09 -10.95
N THR A 40 1.20 -3.83 -10.95
CA THR A 40 2.53 -3.42 -10.48
C THR A 40 2.36 -2.52 -9.28
N LEU A 41 3.33 -2.59 -8.38
CA LEU A 41 3.51 -1.68 -7.26
C LEU A 41 4.96 -1.23 -7.28
N GLN A 42 5.22 0.07 -7.30
CA GLN A 42 6.58 0.61 -7.32
C GLN A 42 6.70 1.82 -6.42
N ILE A 43 7.91 2.06 -5.91
CA ILE A 43 8.25 3.22 -5.08
C ILE A 43 9.54 3.85 -5.59
N ASN A 44 9.50 5.16 -5.81
CA ASN A 44 10.65 5.94 -6.31
C ASN A 44 10.86 7.18 -5.44
N SER A 45 12.07 7.76 -5.48
CA SER A 45 12.31 9.09 -4.90
C SER A 45 11.56 10.16 -5.68
N HIS A 46 11.04 11.15 -4.97
CA HIS A 46 10.30 12.28 -5.55
C HIS A 46 10.52 13.55 -4.74
N ILE A 47 10.61 14.68 -5.42
CA ILE A 47 10.57 15.99 -4.77
C ILE A 47 9.18 16.56 -4.98
N TYR A 48 8.48 16.81 -3.89
CA TYR A 48 7.16 17.44 -3.91
C TYR A 48 7.30 18.96 -3.77
N LYS A 49 6.19 19.66 -3.80
CA LYS A 49 6.14 21.12 -3.59
C LYS A 49 7.03 21.53 -2.43
N ASP A 50 7.60 22.74 -2.50
CA ASP A 50 8.44 23.34 -1.47
C ASP A 50 9.71 22.52 -1.14
N SER A 51 10.22 21.77 -2.13
CA SER A 51 11.42 20.93 -2.00
C SER A 51 11.31 19.82 -0.94
N THR A 52 10.10 19.43 -0.55
CA THR A 52 9.89 18.33 0.39
C THR A 52 10.33 17.00 -0.23
N GLU A 53 11.28 16.32 0.41
CA GLU A 53 11.67 14.95 0.02
C GLU A 53 10.54 13.98 0.29
N CYS A 54 10.10 13.29 -0.75
CA CYS A 54 9.01 12.33 -0.71
C CYS A 54 9.41 11.03 -1.42
N TYR A 55 8.59 10.02 -1.20
CA TYR A 55 8.46 8.89 -2.11
C TYR A 55 7.24 9.09 -2.99
N ILE A 56 7.31 8.64 -4.24
CA ILE A 56 6.14 8.41 -5.07
C ILE A 56 5.90 6.91 -5.15
N ILE A 57 4.73 6.49 -4.67
CA ILE A 57 4.27 5.10 -4.68
C ILE A 57 3.20 5.00 -5.76
N GLU A 58 3.37 4.12 -6.73
CA GLU A 58 2.45 3.94 -7.84
C GLU A 58 1.97 2.50 -7.92
N SER A 59 0.68 2.34 -8.18
CA SER A 59 0.07 1.06 -8.49
C SER A 59 -0.66 1.14 -9.81
N PHE A 60 -0.37 0.19 -10.70
CA PHE A 60 -1.05 0.03 -11.98
C PHE A 60 -1.69 -1.35 -12.02
N ALA A 61 -2.95 -1.42 -12.45
CA ALA A 61 -3.63 -2.70 -12.67
C ALA A 61 -4.25 -2.74 -14.06
N LYS A 62 -4.07 -3.86 -14.75
CA LYS A 62 -4.63 -4.08 -16.08
C LYS A 62 -5.08 -5.53 -16.27
N THR A 63 -6.19 -5.71 -16.94
CA THR A 63 -6.63 -7.01 -17.45
C THR A 63 -5.79 -7.43 -18.65
N ASN A 64 -5.68 -8.75 -18.88
CA ASN A 64 -5.09 -9.32 -20.10
C ASN A 64 -6.05 -9.21 -21.29
N SER A 65 -5.59 -9.55 -22.50
CA SER A 65 -6.36 -9.45 -23.74
C SER A 65 -7.68 -10.25 -23.71
N PHE A 66 -7.70 -11.42 -23.07
CA PHE A 66 -8.92 -12.22 -22.93
C PHE A 66 -9.97 -11.51 -22.08
N PHE A 67 -9.59 -11.04 -20.90
CA PHE A 67 -10.49 -10.33 -20.00
C PHE A 67 -10.84 -8.92 -20.48
N ASP A 68 -10.04 -8.29 -21.32
CA ASP A 68 -10.35 -6.99 -21.95
C ASP A 68 -11.66 -7.05 -22.76
N ASN A 69 -11.97 -8.19 -23.34
CA ASN A 69 -13.21 -8.39 -24.08
C ASN A 69 -14.44 -8.59 -23.18
N ILE A 70 -14.24 -8.93 -21.91
CA ILE A 70 -15.31 -9.16 -20.91
C ILE A 70 -15.46 -7.93 -20.01
N TYR A 71 -14.36 -7.50 -19.40
CA TYR A 71 -14.32 -6.37 -18.45
C TYR A 71 -12.93 -5.76 -18.41
N LYS A 72 -12.73 -4.74 -19.22
CA LYS A 72 -11.42 -4.06 -19.35
C LYS A 72 -11.10 -3.21 -18.14
N VAL A 73 -9.96 -3.44 -17.49
CA VAL A 73 -9.43 -2.66 -16.37
C VAL A 73 -8.12 -1.97 -16.75
N ARG A 74 -8.03 -0.67 -16.44
CA ARG A 74 -6.81 0.15 -16.56
C ARG A 74 -6.79 1.16 -15.41
N ASP A 75 -6.33 0.72 -14.25
CA ASP A 75 -6.31 1.53 -13.04
C ASP A 75 -4.91 2.07 -12.78
N ARG A 76 -4.85 3.31 -12.33
CA ARG A 76 -3.63 3.94 -11.83
C ARG A 76 -3.95 4.63 -10.51
N ILE A 77 -3.18 4.28 -9.48
CA ILE A 77 -3.24 4.88 -8.16
C ILE A 77 -1.84 5.38 -7.82
N GLU A 78 -1.75 6.57 -7.24
CA GLU A 78 -0.50 7.24 -6.92
C GLU A 78 -0.59 7.86 -5.54
N SER A 79 0.44 7.66 -4.73
CA SER A 79 0.64 8.32 -3.43
C SER A 79 1.95 9.09 -3.46
N ILE A 80 1.93 10.36 -3.04
CA ILE A 80 3.12 11.10 -2.67
C ILE A 80 3.21 11.06 -1.16
N TRP A 81 4.27 10.45 -0.65
CA TRP A 81 4.47 10.13 0.75
C TRP A 81 5.72 10.81 1.28
N ASP A 82 5.57 11.65 2.31
CA ASP A 82 6.66 12.40 2.94
C ASP A 82 7.67 11.42 3.55
N LYS A 83 8.93 11.53 3.12
CA LYS A 83 10.01 10.63 3.53
C LYS A 83 10.39 10.79 5.01
N ASN A 84 10.30 12.01 5.52
CA ASN A 84 10.75 12.33 6.88
C ASN A 84 9.62 12.18 7.91
N LYS A 85 8.41 12.63 7.55
CA LYS A 85 7.24 12.59 8.45
C LYS A 85 6.45 11.30 8.33
N LEU A 86 6.68 10.49 7.29
CA LEU A 86 5.96 9.24 6.99
C LEU A 86 4.44 9.44 6.94
N VAL A 87 3.99 10.51 6.28
CA VAL A 87 2.57 10.86 6.09
C VAL A 87 2.27 11.15 4.64
N THR A 88 1.04 10.94 4.20
CA THR A 88 0.62 11.24 2.84
C THR A 88 0.59 12.75 2.58
N ARG A 89 1.06 13.19 1.41
CA ARG A 89 0.96 14.56 0.88
C ARG A 89 -0.08 14.68 -0.23
N ARG A 90 -0.17 13.69 -1.10
CA ARG A 90 -1.18 13.62 -2.16
C ARG A 90 -1.50 12.17 -2.48
N PHE A 91 -2.77 11.88 -2.67
CA PHE A 91 -3.25 10.60 -3.17
C PHE A 91 -4.12 10.82 -4.39
N THR A 92 -3.84 10.13 -5.48
CA THR A 92 -4.58 10.23 -6.74
C THR A 92 -5.09 8.86 -7.14
N LYS A 93 -6.38 8.76 -7.45
CA LYS A 93 -7.02 7.52 -7.90
C LYS A 93 -7.71 7.74 -9.23
N LYS A 94 -7.23 7.07 -10.29
CA LYS A 94 -7.81 7.08 -11.62
C LYS A 94 -8.19 5.65 -11.99
N LEU A 95 -9.49 5.35 -12.00
CA LEU A 95 -10.03 4.03 -12.34
C LEU A 95 -10.69 4.04 -13.71
N GLN A 96 -10.44 2.97 -14.44
CA GLN A 96 -11.05 2.67 -15.75
C GLN A 96 -11.43 1.19 -15.76
N GLU A 97 -12.66 0.89 -15.33
CA GLU A 97 -13.19 -0.46 -15.14
C GLU A 97 -14.44 -0.64 -15.98
N GLY A 98 -14.37 -1.41 -17.04
CA GLY A 98 -15.46 -1.50 -18.04
C GLY A 98 -15.90 -0.12 -18.53
N SER A 99 -17.15 0.26 -18.28
CA SER A 99 -17.70 1.61 -18.54
C SER A 99 -17.49 2.57 -17.37
N TYR A 100 -17.10 2.07 -16.19
CA TYR A 100 -16.87 2.89 -15.01
C TYR A 100 -15.59 3.71 -15.15
N ARG A 101 -15.67 4.99 -14.78
CA ARG A 101 -14.54 5.92 -14.78
C ARG A 101 -14.59 6.74 -13.51
N GLN A 102 -13.47 6.82 -12.82
CA GLN A 102 -13.34 7.61 -11.62
C GLN A 102 -12.04 8.40 -11.66
N TYR A 103 -12.08 9.66 -11.21
CA TYR A 103 -10.89 10.46 -10.94
C TYR A 103 -11.11 11.21 -9.64
N ARG A 104 -10.24 10.92 -8.67
CA ARG A 104 -10.28 11.47 -7.31
C ARG A 104 -8.89 11.86 -6.89
N ILE A 105 -8.76 12.96 -6.16
CA ILE A 105 -7.52 13.44 -5.58
C ILE A 105 -7.78 13.81 -4.13
N HIS A 106 -6.86 13.46 -3.24
CA HIS A 106 -6.74 14.02 -1.90
C HIS A 106 -5.45 14.81 -1.82
N PHE A 107 -5.53 16.07 -1.42
CA PHE A 107 -4.39 16.88 -1.02
C PHE A 107 -4.37 16.92 0.49
N TYR A 108 -3.28 16.45 1.10
CA TYR A 108 -3.12 16.38 2.55
C TYR A 108 -2.27 17.54 3.03
N TYR A 109 -2.66 18.13 4.14
CA TYR A 109 -1.98 19.18 4.88
C TYR A 109 -1.77 18.69 6.31
N PRO A 110 -0.78 17.80 6.55
CA PRO A 110 -0.60 17.13 7.84
C PRO A 110 -0.37 18.11 8.99
N GLU A 111 0.28 19.24 8.71
CA GLU A 111 0.54 20.29 9.70
C GLU A 111 -0.74 20.95 10.22
N GLN A 112 -1.83 20.86 9.46
CA GLN A 112 -3.15 21.41 9.80
C GLN A 112 -4.15 20.32 10.15
N ASN A 113 -3.74 19.04 10.16
CA ASN A 113 -4.63 17.89 10.29
C ASN A 113 -5.83 17.96 9.32
N LEU A 114 -5.57 18.32 8.08
CA LEU A 114 -6.57 18.62 7.06
C LEU A 114 -6.32 17.89 5.76
N THR A 115 -7.40 17.49 5.07
CA THR A 115 -7.35 17.12 3.66
C THR A 115 -8.42 17.82 2.83
N ILE A 116 -8.08 18.11 1.58
CA ILE A 116 -9.01 18.55 0.55
C ILE A 116 -9.21 17.40 -0.42
N TYR A 117 -10.39 16.80 -0.38
CA TYR A 117 -10.81 15.75 -1.27
C TYR A 117 -11.51 16.32 -2.50
N THR A 118 -11.02 15.99 -3.68
CA THR A 118 -11.58 16.39 -4.97
C THR A 118 -12.05 15.18 -5.76
N LYS A 119 -13.25 15.28 -6.32
CA LYS A 119 -13.87 14.26 -7.18
C LYS A 119 -14.35 14.87 -8.47
N PHE A 120 -13.89 14.36 -9.62
CA PHE A 120 -14.37 14.79 -10.92
C PHE A 120 -15.76 14.22 -11.21
N GLY A 121 -16.72 15.11 -11.44
CA GLY A 121 -18.10 14.77 -11.84
C GLY A 121 -18.20 14.61 -13.37
N ARG A 122 -18.35 13.37 -13.86
CA ARG A 122 -18.41 13.09 -15.32
C ARG A 122 -19.59 13.79 -16.04
N LYS A 123 -20.73 13.89 -15.37
CA LYS A 123 -21.92 14.55 -15.92
C LYS A 123 -21.76 16.08 -15.93
N THR A 124 -21.27 16.63 -14.83
CA THR A 124 -21.10 18.08 -14.66
C THR A 124 -19.83 18.63 -15.29
N LYS A 125 -18.86 17.75 -15.63
CA LYS A 125 -17.52 18.12 -16.12
C LYS A 125 -16.74 19.04 -15.15
N GLN A 126 -17.08 19.00 -13.86
CA GLN A 126 -16.49 19.84 -12.81
C GLN A 126 -15.94 19.00 -11.67
N PHE A 127 -14.95 19.53 -10.99
CA PHE A 127 -14.49 18.98 -9.72
C PHE A 127 -15.43 19.45 -8.60
N LYS A 128 -15.77 18.51 -7.71
CA LYS A 128 -16.42 18.81 -6.43
C LYS A 128 -15.36 18.62 -5.34
N GLU A 129 -15.28 19.58 -4.43
CA GLU A 129 -14.36 19.56 -3.34
C GLU A 129 -15.07 19.34 -2.00
N LYS A 130 -14.38 18.69 -1.09
CA LYS A 130 -14.78 18.52 0.30
C LYS A 130 -13.55 18.70 1.17
N ARG A 131 -13.58 19.72 2.02
CA ARG A 131 -12.60 19.91 3.08
C ARG A 131 -13.00 19.06 4.27
N MET A 132 -12.04 18.40 4.92
CA MET A 132 -12.30 17.55 6.08
C MET A 132 -11.07 17.41 6.95
N ASP A 133 -11.30 17.31 8.25
CA ASP A 133 -10.26 17.03 9.22
C ASP A 133 -9.79 15.59 9.10
N ILE A 134 -8.50 15.37 9.37
CA ILE A 134 -7.87 14.05 9.40
C ILE A 134 -7.11 13.86 10.70
N PRO A 135 -7.04 12.64 11.24
CA PRO A 135 -6.16 12.33 12.36
C PRO A 135 -4.68 12.60 12.02
N ALA A 136 -3.89 12.85 13.05
CA ALA A 136 -2.44 12.90 12.89
C ALA A 136 -1.89 11.57 12.31
N ASN A 137 -0.77 11.63 11.61
CA ASN A 137 -0.10 10.47 11.00
C ASN A 137 -0.98 9.69 10.01
N THR A 138 -1.92 10.38 9.37
CA THR A 138 -2.84 9.78 8.40
C THR A 138 -2.12 9.31 7.14
N GLN A 139 -2.47 8.10 6.71
CA GLN A 139 -2.01 7.46 5.49
C GLN A 139 -3.13 7.43 4.44
N ASP A 140 -2.77 7.25 3.17
CA ASP A 140 -3.66 6.72 2.14
C ASP A 140 -3.52 5.19 2.02
N ILE A 141 -4.26 4.58 1.10
CA ILE A 141 -4.27 3.11 0.96
C ILE A 141 -2.90 2.55 0.53
N LEU A 142 -2.13 3.25 -0.33
CA LEU A 142 -0.83 2.78 -0.79
C LEU A 142 0.25 3.04 0.28
N SER A 143 0.29 4.25 0.83
CA SER A 143 1.26 4.59 1.87
C SER A 143 1.06 3.77 3.14
N ALA A 144 -0.19 3.36 3.47
CA ALA A 144 -0.47 2.50 4.61
C ALA A 144 0.24 1.12 4.52
N LEU A 145 0.37 0.55 3.31
CA LEU A 145 1.12 -0.70 3.12
C LEU A 145 2.61 -0.50 3.40
N TYR A 146 3.22 0.56 2.86
CA TYR A 146 4.64 0.86 3.09
C TYR A 146 4.90 1.28 4.53
N TYR A 147 3.99 2.04 5.14
CA TYR A 147 4.05 2.36 6.57
C TYR A 147 3.99 1.11 7.45
N LEU A 148 3.12 0.14 7.14
CA LEU A 148 3.04 -1.15 7.82
C LEU A 148 4.37 -1.92 7.74
N ARG A 149 5.04 -1.92 6.58
CA ARG A 149 6.34 -2.60 6.39
C ARG A 149 7.43 -2.05 7.29
N LEU A 150 7.35 -0.77 7.68
CA LEU A 150 8.30 -0.15 8.62
C LEU A 150 8.01 -0.51 10.09
N GLN A 151 6.82 -1.03 10.41
CA GLN A 151 6.47 -1.35 11.78
C GLN A 151 7.07 -2.69 12.22
N GLN A 152 7.38 -2.80 13.52
CA GLN A 152 7.70 -4.08 14.13
C GLN A 152 6.40 -4.69 14.65
N PHE A 153 6.21 -5.98 14.38
CA PHE A 153 5.06 -6.72 14.86
C PHE A 153 5.34 -8.22 14.90
N THR A 154 4.58 -8.93 15.70
CA THR A 154 4.62 -10.39 15.87
C THR A 154 3.22 -10.98 15.67
N VAL A 155 3.14 -12.31 15.62
CA VAL A 155 1.85 -13.02 15.54
C VAL A 155 1.01 -12.70 16.78
N GLY A 156 -0.26 -12.37 16.57
CA GLY A 156 -1.22 -11.95 17.58
C GLY A 156 -1.36 -10.44 17.74
N ASP A 157 -0.44 -9.65 17.18
CA ASP A 157 -0.52 -8.18 17.26
C ASP A 157 -1.66 -7.63 16.39
N THR A 158 -2.16 -6.47 16.81
CA THR A 158 -3.07 -5.63 16.04
C THR A 158 -2.52 -4.21 16.01
N LEU A 159 -2.21 -3.73 14.81
CA LEU A 159 -1.73 -2.36 14.60
C LEU A 159 -2.87 -1.50 14.05
N THR A 160 -3.10 -0.32 14.64
CA THR A 160 -4.08 0.62 14.10
C THR A 160 -3.37 1.69 13.27
N ILE A 161 -3.78 1.85 12.02
CA ILE A 161 -3.28 2.87 11.09
C ILE A 161 -4.45 3.78 10.71
N ASN A 162 -4.28 5.10 10.85
CA ASN A 162 -5.26 6.06 10.37
C ASN A 162 -5.19 6.13 8.84
N VAL A 163 -6.26 5.77 8.15
CA VAL A 163 -6.34 5.83 6.68
C VAL A 163 -7.43 6.80 6.26
N THR A 164 -7.12 7.65 5.30
CA THR A 164 -8.11 8.52 4.66
C THR A 164 -8.20 8.17 3.17
N ALA A 165 -9.39 7.82 2.74
CA ALA A 165 -9.67 7.48 1.35
C ALA A 165 -11.09 7.88 0.95
N ASP A 166 -11.31 8.20 -0.34
CA ASP A 166 -12.63 8.47 -0.93
C ASP A 166 -13.49 9.47 -0.14
N GLY A 167 -12.84 10.46 0.51
CA GLY A 167 -13.50 11.54 1.26
C GLY A 167 -14.00 11.12 2.65
N ARG A 168 -13.37 10.10 3.27
CA ARG A 168 -13.68 9.61 4.62
C ARG A 168 -12.42 9.18 5.36
N ASN A 169 -12.46 9.22 6.68
CA ASN A 169 -11.44 8.69 7.57
C ASN A 169 -11.83 7.27 8.01
N TYR A 170 -10.87 6.38 7.98
CA TYR A 170 -11.03 4.99 8.40
C TYR A 170 -9.85 4.59 9.28
N PRO A 171 -10.03 4.39 10.58
CA PRO A 171 -9.07 3.61 11.34
C PRO A 171 -9.02 2.21 10.73
N ALA A 172 -7.84 1.76 10.35
CA ALA A 172 -7.60 0.42 9.82
C ALA A 172 -6.86 -0.39 10.88
N ASP A 173 -7.47 -1.46 11.38
CA ASP A 173 -6.77 -2.43 12.21
C ASP A 173 -6.12 -3.47 11.29
N VAL A 174 -4.82 -3.67 11.44
CA VAL A 174 -4.09 -4.74 10.77
C VAL A 174 -3.81 -5.84 11.78
N ILE A 175 -4.51 -6.96 11.65
CA ILE A 175 -4.37 -8.12 12.52
C ILE A 175 -3.31 -9.05 11.95
N VAL A 176 -2.31 -9.42 12.75
CA VAL A 176 -1.27 -10.40 12.38
C VAL A 176 -1.69 -11.78 12.87
N HIS A 177 -2.23 -12.60 11.97
CA HIS A 177 -2.86 -13.86 12.35
C HIS A 177 -1.87 -14.99 12.64
N ARG A 178 -0.89 -15.20 11.77
CA ARG A 178 0.04 -16.33 11.81
C ARG A 178 1.21 -16.13 10.87
N ILE A 179 2.19 -17.02 10.97
CA ILE A 179 3.21 -17.24 9.95
C ILE A 179 2.81 -18.46 9.10
N GLU A 180 3.03 -18.39 7.79
CA GLU A 180 2.72 -19.42 6.81
C GLU A 180 3.85 -19.51 5.80
N GLU A 181 4.42 -20.69 5.55
CA GLU A 181 5.40 -20.87 4.49
C GLU A 181 4.73 -20.76 3.12
N ILE A 182 5.23 -19.88 2.27
CA ILE A 182 4.73 -19.63 0.91
C ILE A 182 5.84 -19.88 -0.11
N LYS A 183 5.53 -20.67 -1.12
CA LYS A 183 6.40 -20.82 -2.29
C LYS A 183 6.33 -19.54 -3.13
N THR A 184 7.45 -18.83 -3.21
CA THR A 184 7.58 -17.54 -3.89
C THR A 184 8.58 -17.65 -5.05
N ILE A 185 8.78 -16.55 -5.79
CA ILE A 185 9.85 -16.41 -6.80
C ILE A 185 11.26 -16.41 -6.18
N PHE A 186 11.36 -16.30 -4.84
CA PHE A 186 12.62 -16.34 -4.06
C PHE A 186 12.85 -17.71 -3.41
N GLY A 187 12.03 -18.73 -3.73
CA GLY A 187 11.93 -20.02 -3.04
C GLY A 187 10.89 -19.97 -1.92
N SER A 188 10.88 -20.98 -1.03
CA SER A 188 10.04 -20.98 0.16
C SER A 188 10.43 -19.85 1.10
N LYS A 189 9.43 -19.10 1.59
CA LYS A 189 9.56 -18.00 2.54
C LYS A 189 8.50 -18.09 3.61
N ASP A 190 8.89 -17.94 4.84
CA ASP A 190 7.97 -17.65 5.92
C ASP A 190 7.35 -16.28 5.72
N CYS A 191 6.04 -16.19 5.85
CA CYS A 191 5.30 -14.96 5.61
C CYS A 191 4.30 -14.71 6.73
N PHE A 192 4.26 -13.50 7.26
CA PHE A 192 3.16 -13.04 8.08
C PHE A 192 1.88 -12.98 7.24
N VAL A 193 0.80 -13.56 7.76
CA VAL A 193 -0.54 -13.42 7.20
C VAL A 193 -1.25 -12.31 7.96
N VAL A 194 -1.45 -11.17 7.30
CA VAL A 194 -2.09 -10.01 7.91
C VAL A 194 -3.45 -9.73 7.26
N GLU A 195 -4.40 -9.25 8.07
CA GLU A 195 -5.76 -8.87 7.65
C GLU A 195 -5.98 -7.40 7.97
N PRO A 196 -5.97 -6.49 6.96
CA PRO A 196 -6.38 -5.11 7.16
C PRO A 196 -7.90 -5.01 7.24
N ILE A 197 -8.43 -4.46 8.33
CA ILE A 197 -9.85 -4.26 8.60
C ILE A 197 -10.10 -2.77 8.72
N LEU A 198 -10.78 -2.18 7.72
CA LEU A 198 -11.22 -0.79 7.79
C LEU A 198 -12.45 -0.67 8.70
N LYS A 199 -12.36 0.15 9.75
CA LYS A 199 -13.49 0.38 10.67
C LYS A 199 -14.47 1.39 10.07
N GLY A 200 -15.76 1.07 10.06
CA GLY A 200 -16.85 1.96 9.61
C GLY A 200 -18.01 1.20 8.98
N ASP A 201 -19.23 1.60 9.27
CA ASP A 201 -20.47 0.86 8.96
C ASP A 201 -20.74 0.63 7.47
N ALA A 202 -20.14 1.41 6.58
CA ALA A 202 -20.47 1.40 5.15
C ALA A 202 -19.58 0.45 4.32
N ILE A 203 -18.41 0.01 4.82
CA ILE A 203 -17.43 -0.75 4.02
C ILE A 203 -17.58 -2.25 4.21
N PHE A 204 -17.96 -2.70 5.40
CA PHE A 204 -18.06 -4.13 5.73
C PHE A 204 -19.12 -4.91 4.95
N LYS A 205 -20.08 -4.23 4.33
CA LYS A 205 -21.16 -4.91 3.57
C LYS A 205 -20.78 -5.26 2.14
N GLN A 206 -19.68 -4.73 1.60
CA GLN A 206 -19.35 -4.88 0.16
C GLN A 206 -17.97 -5.47 -0.14
N THR A 207 -17.02 -5.43 0.78
CA THR A 207 -15.69 -6.01 0.57
C THR A 207 -15.52 -7.26 1.41
N GLY A 208 -15.26 -8.39 0.76
CA GLY A 208 -14.89 -9.63 1.46
C GLY A 208 -13.57 -9.46 2.22
N LYS A 209 -13.25 -10.45 3.06
CA LYS A 209 -11.98 -10.47 3.80
C LYS A 209 -10.78 -10.38 2.86
N ILE A 210 -9.85 -9.49 3.20
CA ILE A 210 -8.58 -9.32 2.48
C ILE A 210 -7.48 -9.88 3.37
N PHE A 211 -6.62 -10.72 2.81
CA PHE A 211 -5.40 -11.18 3.46
C PHE A 211 -4.19 -10.82 2.61
N VAL A 212 -3.13 -10.38 3.27
CA VAL A 212 -1.85 -10.08 2.63
C VAL A 212 -0.78 -10.94 3.30
N TRP A 213 0.09 -11.55 2.49
CA TRP A 213 1.26 -12.30 2.92
C TRP A 213 2.49 -11.42 2.72
N LEU A 214 3.13 -11.06 3.82
CA LEU A 214 4.36 -10.27 3.88
C LEU A 214 5.50 -11.18 4.32
N THR A 215 6.67 -11.13 3.69
CA THR A 215 7.82 -11.93 4.16
C THR A 215 8.08 -11.65 5.64
N ALA A 216 8.38 -12.73 6.42
CA ALA A 216 8.56 -12.64 7.87
C ALA A 216 10.00 -12.25 8.23
N ASP A 217 10.47 -11.15 7.65
CA ASP A 217 11.77 -10.53 7.87
C ASP A 217 11.63 -9.00 7.93
N GLU A 218 12.75 -8.30 7.97
CA GLU A 218 12.80 -6.84 8.04
C GLU A 218 12.20 -6.13 6.84
N HIS A 219 12.18 -6.77 5.66
CA HIS A 219 11.69 -6.16 4.41
C HIS A 219 10.18 -6.25 4.24
N LYS A 220 9.55 -7.27 4.83
CA LYS A 220 8.09 -7.48 4.77
C LYS A 220 7.52 -7.29 3.36
N ILE A 221 8.18 -7.92 2.36
CA ILE A 221 7.77 -7.81 0.96
C ILE A 221 6.42 -8.50 0.76
N PRO A 222 5.41 -7.82 0.16
CA PRO A 222 4.14 -8.45 -0.16
C PRO A 222 4.32 -9.47 -1.29
N VAL A 223 4.13 -10.75 -1.00
CA VAL A 223 4.29 -11.85 -1.98
C VAL A 223 2.96 -12.38 -2.50
N LYS A 224 1.88 -12.16 -1.74
CA LYS A 224 0.54 -12.59 -2.11
C LYS A 224 -0.50 -11.72 -1.43
N MET A 225 -1.59 -11.45 -2.14
CA MET A 225 -2.82 -10.88 -1.59
C MET A 225 -4.00 -11.75 -2.04
N SER A 226 -5.00 -11.92 -1.17
CA SER A 226 -6.24 -12.62 -1.49
C SER A 226 -7.42 -11.82 -0.97
N SER A 227 -8.44 -11.63 -1.81
CA SER A 227 -9.71 -11.02 -1.43
C SER A 227 -10.84 -11.99 -1.77
N LYS A 228 -11.61 -12.40 -0.76
CA LYS A 228 -12.87 -13.14 -0.98
C LYS A 228 -13.96 -12.13 -1.33
N ILE A 229 -14.70 -12.40 -2.39
CA ILE A 229 -15.87 -11.62 -2.79
C ILE A 229 -17.10 -12.54 -2.81
N VAL A 230 -18.29 -11.96 -2.97
CA VAL A 230 -19.57 -12.73 -2.96
C VAL A 230 -19.52 -13.93 -3.92
N PHE A 231 -18.93 -13.76 -5.10
CA PHE A 231 -18.77 -14.83 -6.08
C PHE A 231 -17.28 -15.03 -6.40
N GLY A 232 -16.62 -15.97 -5.68
CA GLY A 232 -15.24 -16.35 -5.95
C GLY A 232 -14.19 -15.60 -5.11
N SER A 233 -12.98 -15.50 -5.64
CA SER A 233 -11.88 -14.80 -5.00
C SER A 233 -10.93 -14.20 -6.03
N PHE A 234 -10.40 -13.01 -5.72
CA PHE A 234 -9.24 -12.47 -6.41
C PHE A 234 -7.96 -12.80 -5.63
N LYS A 235 -6.90 -13.10 -6.36
CA LYS A 235 -5.56 -13.27 -5.81
C LYS A 235 -4.57 -12.46 -6.64
N ALA A 236 -3.70 -11.72 -5.96
CA ALA A 236 -2.50 -11.17 -6.55
C ALA A 236 -1.31 -11.98 -6.04
N ILE A 237 -0.50 -12.55 -6.93
CA ILE A 237 0.64 -13.41 -6.59
C ILE A 237 1.87 -12.78 -7.22
N LEU A 238 2.90 -12.52 -6.42
CA LEU A 238 4.16 -11.95 -6.90
C LEU A 238 4.78 -12.87 -7.94
N LYS A 239 4.99 -12.34 -9.15
CA LYS A 239 5.57 -13.06 -10.28
C LYS A 239 6.92 -12.53 -10.73
N ASP A 240 7.21 -11.26 -10.36
CA ASP A 240 8.47 -10.61 -10.66
C ASP A 240 8.74 -9.47 -9.67
N ALA A 241 10.01 -9.16 -9.42
CA ALA A 241 10.44 -8.09 -8.54
C ALA A 241 11.79 -7.53 -9.00
N GLU A 242 11.97 -6.22 -8.89
CA GLU A 242 13.18 -5.49 -9.23
C GLU A 242 13.62 -4.66 -8.02
N ASN A 243 14.92 -4.44 -7.86
CA ASN A 243 15.52 -3.63 -6.78
C ASN A 243 15.04 -4.07 -5.38
N ILE A 244 15.21 -5.34 -5.08
CA ILE A 244 14.88 -5.97 -3.81
C ILE A 244 16.09 -6.74 -3.27
N PRO A 245 16.16 -6.98 -1.95
CA PRO A 245 17.32 -7.65 -1.33
C PRO A 245 17.41 -9.16 -1.62
N TYR A 246 16.44 -9.75 -2.33
CA TYR A 246 16.43 -11.18 -2.64
C TYR A 246 16.88 -11.50 -4.05
N LYS A 247 17.57 -12.65 -4.20
CA LYS A 247 17.83 -13.23 -5.51
C LYS A 247 16.61 -14.06 -5.95
N LYS A 248 16.20 -13.89 -7.20
CA LYS A 248 15.21 -14.78 -7.84
C LYS A 248 15.81 -16.17 -8.02
N LYS A 249 15.02 -17.21 -7.81
CA LYS A 249 15.38 -18.60 -8.04
C LYS A 249 14.80 -19.12 -9.32
#